data_55c0e09418cb89e24b15ebeb94e4c4b8
#
_entry.id   55c0e09418cb89e24b15ebeb94e4c4b8
#
_cell.length_a   1.000
_cell.length_b   1.000
_cell.length_c   1.000
_cell.angle_alpha   90.00
_cell.angle_beta   90.00
_cell.angle_gamma   90.00
#
_symmetry.space_group_name_H-M   'P 1'
#
loop_
_entity.id
_entity.type
_entity.pdbx_description
1 polymer ?
#
loop_
_entity_poly.entity_id
_entity_poly.type
_entity_poly.pdbx_seq_one_letter_code
_entity_poly.pdbx_strand_id
1 'polypeptide(L)'
;MDVKSFIKAARLRTLPLSISGIIVGSFLANFSVPIIKSMKLDVLLEIDALHEKNYFIFILAILTTIGFQVLSNFANDYGDGIKGSDKNRVGEPRMVSSGAITPKQMKSAMIITAIITLIIALLLIYVSFGRENFGYSMLFFGLGIASIAAAIKYTVGNSAYGYSGFGDVFVFLFFGLLSVVGSYFLYTKHFDFEVLLPAISVGLLSTAVLNLNNLR
;
A
#
# COMPACT_ATOMS: atom_id res chain seq x y z
N MET A 1 10.18 -24.98 -5.20
CA MET A 1 9.84 -23.77 -4.44
C MET A 1 8.63 -24.12 -3.57
N ASP A 2 8.76 -24.02 -2.26
CA ASP A 2 7.63 -24.29 -1.36
C ASP A 2 6.71 -23.04 -1.27
N VAL A 3 5.55 -23.11 -1.94
CA VAL A 3 4.56 -22.04 -1.98
C VAL A 3 4.10 -21.65 -0.55
N LYS A 4 4.00 -22.61 0.36
CA LYS A 4 3.57 -22.40 1.74
C LYS A 4 4.53 -21.47 2.50
N SER A 5 5.83 -21.57 2.25
CA SER A 5 6.84 -20.69 2.84
C SER A 5 6.71 -19.25 2.31
N PHE A 6 6.40 -19.06 1.01
CA PHE A 6 6.15 -17.72 0.46
C PHE A 6 4.87 -17.08 1.00
N ILE A 7 3.80 -17.85 1.19
CA ILE A 7 2.57 -17.35 1.83
C ILE A 7 2.86 -16.90 3.27
N LYS A 8 3.67 -17.66 4.02
CA LYS A 8 4.12 -17.24 5.37
C LYS A 8 4.95 -15.97 5.33
N ALA A 9 5.91 -15.86 4.39
CA ALA A 9 6.72 -14.65 4.21
C ALA A 9 5.89 -13.43 3.82
N ALA A 10 4.81 -13.60 3.05
CA ALA A 10 3.88 -12.53 2.66
C ALA A 10 3.09 -11.95 3.86
N ARG A 11 2.99 -12.66 4.99
CA ARG A 11 2.35 -12.19 6.24
C ARG A 11 0.97 -11.59 6.02
N LEU A 12 0.06 -12.38 5.45
CA LEU A 12 -1.29 -11.94 5.11
C LEU A 12 -2.06 -11.29 6.28
N ARG A 13 -1.69 -11.60 7.52
CA ARG A 13 -2.25 -10.97 8.74
C ARG A 13 -2.01 -9.45 8.84
N THR A 14 -1.05 -8.89 8.08
CA THR A 14 -0.78 -7.44 8.05
C THR A 14 -1.63 -6.71 7.00
N LEU A 15 -2.31 -7.43 6.11
CA LEU A 15 -3.13 -6.85 5.04
C LEU A 15 -4.30 -5.98 5.55
N PRO A 16 -5.05 -6.36 6.62
CA PRO A 16 -6.12 -5.50 7.11
C PRO A 16 -5.65 -4.09 7.44
N LEU A 17 -4.43 -3.96 7.98
CA LEU A 17 -3.85 -2.65 8.30
C LEU A 17 -3.61 -1.81 7.04
N SER A 18 -3.04 -2.40 5.99
CA SER A 18 -2.75 -1.69 4.73
C SER A 18 -4.03 -1.33 3.96
N ILE A 19 -5.04 -2.20 4.00
CA ILE A 19 -6.29 -2.04 3.25
C ILE A 19 -7.21 -1.01 3.92
N SER A 20 -7.15 -0.85 5.24
CA SER A 20 -8.05 0.02 5.99
C SER A 20 -8.08 1.46 5.47
N GLY A 21 -6.93 2.05 5.16
CA GLY A 21 -6.85 3.40 4.62
C GLY A 21 -7.45 3.54 3.22
N ILE A 22 -7.27 2.51 2.37
CA ILE A 22 -7.90 2.48 1.04
C ILE A 22 -9.42 2.43 1.16
N ILE A 23 -9.95 1.58 2.06
CA ILE A 23 -11.39 1.51 2.31
C ILE A 23 -11.92 2.86 2.77
N VAL A 24 -11.31 3.46 3.80
CA VAL A 24 -11.76 4.76 4.35
C VAL A 24 -11.75 5.83 3.27
N GLY A 25 -10.65 6.03 2.54
CA GLY A 25 -10.56 7.08 1.52
C GLY A 25 -11.51 6.84 0.34
N SER A 26 -11.69 5.60 -0.10
CA SER A 26 -12.61 5.26 -1.20
C SER A 26 -14.08 5.48 -0.81
N PHE A 27 -14.47 5.11 0.42
CA PHE A 27 -15.84 5.35 0.89
C PHE A 27 -16.13 6.83 1.08
N LEU A 28 -15.20 7.61 1.65
CA LEU A 28 -15.34 9.06 1.75
C LEU A 28 -15.55 9.71 0.37
N ALA A 29 -14.80 9.28 -0.64
CA ALA A 29 -14.97 9.79 -2.00
C ALA A 29 -16.36 9.47 -2.59
N ASN A 30 -16.87 8.26 -2.36
CA ASN A 30 -18.18 7.84 -2.87
C ASN A 30 -19.35 8.61 -2.22
N PHE A 31 -19.21 9.03 -0.98
CA PHE A 31 -20.21 9.91 -0.33
C PHE A 31 -20.16 11.35 -0.83
N SER A 32 -19.01 11.83 -1.28
CA SER A 32 -18.84 13.22 -1.74
C SER A 32 -19.32 13.44 -3.18
N VAL A 33 -19.21 12.44 -4.04
CA VAL A 33 -19.52 12.54 -5.48
C VAL A 33 -21.04 12.65 -5.79
N PRO A 34 -21.98 11.95 -5.12
CA PRO A 34 -23.40 12.02 -5.44
C PRO A 34 -24.04 13.38 -5.18
N ILE A 35 -23.57 14.13 -4.18
CA ILE A 35 -24.17 15.40 -3.73
C ILE A 35 -24.02 16.48 -4.82
N ILE A 36 -22.95 16.43 -5.60
CA ILE A 36 -22.65 17.43 -6.64
C ILE A 36 -23.44 17.17 -7.95
N LYS A 37 -23.86 15.92 -8.22
CA LYS A 37 -24.48 15.52 -9.51
C LYS A 37 -26.03 15.42 -9.50
N SER A 38 -26.71 15.59 -8.39
CA SER A 38 -28.15 15.23 -8.25
C SER A 38 -29.15 16.15 -8.97
N MET A 39 -28.74 17.03 -9.88
CA MET A 39 -29.60 18.05 -10.47
C MET A 39 -29.93 17.93 -11.97
N LYS A 40 -29.60 16.84 -12.69
CA LYS A 40 -29.96 16.68 -14.11
C LYS A 40 -30.46 15.27 -14.47
N LEU A 41 -31.53 15.19 -15.29
CA LEU A 41 -32.23 13.95 -15.69
C LEU A 41 -31.40 13.02 -16.62
N ASP A 42 -30.38 13.52 -17.31
CA ASP A 42 -29.47 12.71 -18.18
C ASP A 42 -28.46 11.87 -17.35
N VAL A 43 -28.64 11.84 -16.04
CA VAL A 43 -27.69 11.38 -15.04
C VAL A 43 -27.69 9.85 -14.86
N LEU A 44 -28.77 9.13 -15.20
CA LEU A 44 -28.87 7.69 -14.85
C LEU A 44 -27.83 6.82 -15.56
N LEU A 45 -27.65 6.99 -16.86
CA LEU A 45 -26.64 6.23 -17.63
C LEU A 45 -25.20 6.62 -17.26
N GLU A 46 -24.97 7.89 -16.93
CA GLU A 46 -23.67 8.36 -16.41
C GLU A 46 -23.39 7.82 -15.00
N ILE A 47 -24.41 7.62 -14.16
CA ILE A 47 -24.26 7.06 -12.81
C ILE A 47 -23.80 5.61 -12.88
N ASP A 48 -24.36 4.78 -13.75
CA ASP A 48 -23.98 3.38 -13.89
C ASP A 48 -22.52 3.26 -14.37
N ALA A 49 -22.13 4.00 -15.41
CA ALA A 49 -20.75 4.01 -15.88
C ALA A 49 -19.75 4.55 -14.83
N LEU A 50 -20.17 5.51 -14.00
CA LEU A 50 -19.36 6.04 -12.91
C LEU A 50 -19.22 5.01 -11.77
N HIS A 51 -20.27 4.28 -11.45
CA HIS A 51 -20.21 3.20 -10.45
C HIS A 51 -19.29 2.08 -10.90
N GLU A 52 -19.37 1.63 -12.16
CA GLU A 52 -18.44 0.64 -12.69
C GLU A 52 -17.00 1.12 -12.61
N LYS A 53 -16.72 2.35 -13.06
CA LYS A 53 -15.39 2.93 -12.99
C LYS A 53 -14.86 3.00 -11.54
N ASN A 54 -15.69 3.45 -10.59
CA ASN A 54 -15.32 3.54 -9.18
C ASN A 54 -15.03 2.16 -8.58
N TYR A 55 -15.76 1.14 -8.98
CA TYR A 55 -15.51 -0.23 -8.57
C TYR A 55 -14.14 -0.73 -9.06
N PHE A 56 -13.80 -0.48 -10.34
CA PHE A 56 -12.47 -0.83 -10.87
C PHE A 56 -11.34 -0.09 -10.15
N ILE A 57 -11.51 1.23 -9.87
CA ILE A 57 -10.54 2.00 -9.09
C ILE A 57 -10.34 1.34 -7.71
N PHE A 58 -11.44 0.96 -7.02
CA PHE A 58 -11.37 0.32 -5.72
C PHE A 58 -10.60 -1.00 -5.75
N ILE A 59 -10.94 -1.89 -6.67
CA ILE A 59 -10.26 -3.18 -6.81
C ILE A 59 -8.76 -2.99 -7.11
N LEU A 60 -8.43 -2.12 -8.07
CA LEU A 60 -7.04 -1.86 -8.43
C LEU A 60 -6.25 -1.21 -7.29
N ALA A 61 -6.86 -0.30 -6.51
CA ALA A 61 -6.23 0.31 -5.35
C ALA A 61 -5.95 -0.73 -4.25
N ILE A 62 -6.91 -1.62 -3.96
CA ILE A 62 -6.72 -2.74 -3.03
C ILE A 62 -5.58 -3.66 -3.50
N LEU A 63 -5.59 -4.09 -4.76
CA LEU A 63 -4.55 -4.97 -5.32
C LEU A 63 -3.17 -4.31 -5.29
N THR A 64 -3.07 -3.02 -5.64
CA THR A 64 -1.83 -2.24 -5.57
C THR A 64 -1.29 -2.21 -4.14
N THR A 65 -2.17 -1.95 -3.18
CA THR A 65 -1.81 -1.88 -1.76
C THR A 65 -1.37 -3.24 -1.20
N ILE A 66 -2.07 -4.32 -1.58
CA ILE A 66 -1.65 -5.69 -1.26
C ILE A 66 -0.25 -5.97 -1.82
N GLY A 67 -0.01 -5.59 -3.07
CA GLY A 67 1.30 -5.75 -3.71
C GLY A 67 2.42 -5.01 -2.96
N PHE A 68 2.23 -3.75 -2.59
CA PHE A 68 3.19 -3.00 -1.78
C PHE A 68 3.43 -3.64 -0.41
N GLN A 69 2.37 -4.11 0.26
CA GLN A 69 2.49 -4.75 1.56
C GLN A 69 3.26 -6.07 1.49
N VAL A 70 2.96 -6.91 0.50
CA VAL A 70 3.69 -8.17 0.28
C VAL A 70 5.16 -7.90 -0.07
N LEU A 71 5.43 -6.91 -0.93
CA LEU A 71 6.80 -6.49 -1.25
C LEU A 71 7.57 -6.04 -0.01
N SER A 72 6.94 -5.23 0.85
CA SER A 72 7.53 -4.77 2.11
C SER A 72 7.84 -5.96 3.03
N ASN A 73 6.93 -6.92 3.16
CA ASN A 73 7.13 -8.11 3.98
C ASN A 73 8.26 -9.00 3.46
N PHE A 74 8.36 -9.18 2.13
CA PHE A 74 9.47 -9.91 1.50
C PHE A 74 10.80 -9.19 1.68
N ALA A 75 10.82 -7.85 1.51
CA ALA A 75 12.02 -7.04 1.72
C ALA A 75 12.50 -7.11 3.18
N ASN A 76 11.57 -7.08 4.14
CA ASN A 76 11.87 -7.22 5.56
C ASN A 76 12.45 -8.62 5.88
N ASP A 77 11.85 -9.68 5.33
CA ASP A 77 12.35 -11.06 5.54
C ASP A 77 13.75 -11.23 4.92
N TYR A 78 13.97 -10.68 3.71
CA TYR A 78 15.26 -10.69 3.05
C TYR A 78 16.31 -9.87 3.79
N GLY A 79 16.00 -8.63 4.17
CA GLY A 79 16.94 -7.70 4.81
C GLY A 79 17.38 -8.20 6.20
N ASP A 80 16.42 -8.62 7.02
CA ASP A 80 16.68 -9.17 8.35
C ASP A 80 17.46 -10.49 8.28
N GLY A 81 17.10 -11.35 7.30
CA GLY A 81 17.77 -12.63 7.08
C GLY A 81 19.24 -12.48 6.69
N ILE A 82 19.58 -11.50 5.84
CA ILE A 82 20.98 -11.23 5.45
C ILE A 82 21.77 -10.60 6.59
N LYS A 83 21.16 -9.65 7.33
CA LYS A 83 21.83 -8.98 8.46
C LYS A 83 21.97 -9.86 9.70
N GLY A 84 21.23 -10.96 9.76
CA GLY A 84 21.23 -11.86 10.93
C GLY A 84 20.59 -11.24 12.17
N SER A 85 19.76 -10.19 12.00
CA SER A 85 19.06 -9.51 13.12
C SER A 85 18.01 -10.41 13.78
N ASP A 86 17.58 -11.47 13.12
CA ASP A 86 16.55 -12.41 13.61
C ASP A 86 17.11 -13.62 14.40
N LYS A 87 18.42 -13.70 14.67
CA LYS A 87 19.03 -14.86 15.34
C LYS A 87 18.46 -15.16 16.74
N ASN A 88 18.02 -14.12 17.44
CA ASN A 88 17.46 -14.23 18.80
C ASN A 88 15.98 -13.81 18.87
N ARG A 89 15.27 -13.83 17.73
CA ARG A 89 13.89 -13.37 17.66
C ARG A 89 12.94 -14.33 18.36
N VAL A 90 12.15 -13.80 19.29
CA VAL A 90 10.99 -14.49 19.89
C VAL A 90 9.77 -14.17 19.05
N GLY A 91 9.20 -15.15 18.34
CA GLY A 91 8.02 -14.97 17.48
C GLY A 91 8.04 -15.84 16.23
N GLU A 92 7.22 -15.48 15.24
CA GLU A 92 7.17 -16.25 13.98
C GLU A 92 8.52 -16.23 13.25
N PRO A 93 9.02 -17.41 12.84
CA PRO A 93 10.30 -17.51 12.14
C PRO A 93 10.26 -16.80 10.80
N ARG A 94 11.29 -16.06 10.49
CA ARG A 94 11.54 -15.50 9.15
C ARG A 94 11.94 -16.61 8.21
N MET A 95 11.43 -16.58 6.99
CA MET A 95 11.63 -17.68 6.04
C MET A 95 13.07 -17.72 5.48
N VAL A 96 13.74 -16.56 5.38
CA VAL A 96 15.15 -16.51 4.97
C VAL A 96 16.06 -16.92 6.11
N SER A 97 15.85 -16.41 7.32
CA SER A 97 16.68 -16.76 8.50
C SER A 97 16.55 -18.23 8.90
N SER A 98 15.38 -18.85 8.71
CA SER A 98 15.16 -20.28 8.96
C SER A 98 15.71 -21.20 7.86
N GLY A 99 16.18 -20.64 6.72
CA GLY A 99 16.63 -21.42 5.58
C GLY A 99 15.50 -22.01 4.71
N ALA A 100 14.22 -21.75 5.04
CA ALA A 100 13.08 -22.25 4.27
C ALA A 100 12.97 -21.61 2.87
N ILE A 101 13.47 -20.37 2.72
CA ILE A 101 13.61 -19.67 1.46
C ILE A 101 15.05 -19.16 1.34
N THR A 102 15.72 -19.44 0.24
CA THR A 102 17.07 -18.89 0.03
C THR A 102 17.03 -17.39 -0.26
N PRO A 103 18.09 -16.61 0.09
CA PRO A 103 18.14 -15.18 -0.24
C PRO A 103 17.93 -14.90 -1.73
N LYS A 104 18.45 -15.75 -2.61
CA LYS A 104 18.27 -15.62 -4.06
C LYS A 104 16.80 -15.77 -4.48
N GLN A 105 16.09 -16.75 -3.91
CA GLN A 105 14.68 -16.97 -4.17
C GLN A 105 13.83 -15.80 -3.65
N MET A 106 14.12 -15.29 -2.44
CA MET A 106 13.41 -14.14 -1.87
C MET A 106 13.64 -12.88 -2.71
N LYS A 107 14.88 -12.62 -3.15
CA LYS A 107 15.18 -11.50 -4.05
C LYS A 107 14.40 -11.60 -5.37
N SER A 108 14.30 -12.80 -5.96
CA SER A 108 13.49 -13.01 -7.17
C SER A 108 12.00 -12.74 -6.91
N ALA A 109 11.46 -13.20 -5.77
CA ALA A 109 10.08 -12.94 -5.39
C ALA A 109 9.81 -11.43 -5.19
N MET A 110 10.73 -10.68 -4.58
CA MET A 110 10.64 -9.22 -4.46
C MET A 110 10.56 -8.55 -5.82
N ILE A 111 11.44 -8.92 -6.76
CA ILE A 111 11.47 -8.34 -8.11
C ILE A 111 10.14 -8.62 -8.84
N ILE A 112 9.67 -9.86 -8.82
CA ILE A 112 8.41 -10.26 -9.46
C ILE A 112 7.24 -9.49 -8.84
N THR A 113 7.17 -9.44 -7.51
CA THR A 113 6.11 -8.69 -6.80
C THR A 113 6.15 -7.21 -7.15
N ALA A 114 7.34 -6.58 -7.20
CA ALA A 114 7.48 -5.18 -7.57
C ALA A 114 7.00 -4.91 -9.00
N ILE A 115 7.34 -5.77 -9.96
CA ILE A 115 6.90 -5.65 -11.36
C ILE A 115 5.38 -5.78 -11.46
N ILE A 116 4.78 -6.80 -10.85
CA ILE A 116 3.33 -7.02 -10.86
C ILE A 116 2.61 -5.84 -10.23
N THR A 117 3.09 -5.38 -9.06
CA THR A 117 2.52 -4.23 -8.35
C THR A 117 2.59 -2.96 -9.19
N LEU A 118 3.72 -2.73 -9.87
CA LEU A 118 3.87 -1.58 -10.76
C LEU A 118 2.89 -1.62 -11.93
N ILE A 119 2.69 -2.79 -12.55
CA ILE A 119 1.73 -2.96 -13.65
C ILE A 119 0.30 -2.62 -13.15
N ILE A 120 -0.09 -3.16 -11.99
CA ILE A 120 -1.42 -2.90 -11.40
C ILE A 120 -1.56 -1.41 -11.05
N ALA A 121 -0.52 -0.78 -10.49
CA ALA A 121 -0.51 0.65 -10.18
C ALA A 121 -0.63 1.53 -11.44
N LEU A 122 0.02 1.15 -12.54
CA LEU A 122 -0.12 1.85 -13.82
C LEU A 122 -1.54 1.72 -14.38
N LEU A 123 -2.18 0.56 -14.26
CA LEU A 123 -3.59 0.38 -14.62
C LEU A 123 -4.50 1.23 -13.73
N LEU A 124 -4.26 1.29 -12.43
CA LEU A 124 -4.98 2.15 -11.49
C LEU A 124 -4.88 3.62 -11.89
N ILE A 125 -3.69 4.10 -12.19
CA ILE A 125 -3.42 5.47 -12.63
C ILE A 125 -4.19 5.77 -13.92
N TYR A 126 -4.11 4.86 -14.90
CA TYR A 126 -4.80 5.03 -16.17
C TYR A 126 -6.33 5.07 -16.02
N VAL A 127 -6.91 4.16 -15.24
CA VAL A 127 -8.36 4.11 -14.99
C VAL A 127 -8.82 5.36 -14.23
N SER A 128 -8.04 5.84 -13.26
CA SER A 128 -8.42 7.01 -12.44
C SER A 128 -8.32 8.31 -13.22
N PHE A 129 -7.21 8.56 -13.90
CA PHE A 129 -6.88 9.87 -14.48
C PHE A 129 -7.05 9.96 -16.00
N GLY A 130 -6.98 8.84 -16.72
CA GLY A 130 -7.04 8.82 -18.17
C GLY A 130 -5.89 9.59 -18.82
N ARG A 131 -6.13 10.08 -20.04
CA ARG A 131 -5.14 10.88 -20.79
C ARG A 131 -5.20 12.38 -20.47
N GLU A 132 -6.33 12.84 -19.96
CA GLU A 132 -6.59 14.27 -19.74
C GLU A 132 -5.89 14.84 -18.51
N ASN A 133 -5.60 14.00 -17.52
CA ASN A 133 -5.02 14.42 -16.24
C ASN A 133 -3.56 13.94 -16.08
N PHE A 134 -2.74 14.24 -17.10
CA PHE A 134 -1.34 13.79 -17.15
C PHE A 134 -0.51 14.19 -15.91
N GLY A 135 -0.71 15.40 -15.38
CA GLY A 135 -0.01 15.86 -14.17
C GLY A 135 -0.29 14.97 -12.95
N TYR A 136 -1.54 14.57 -12.74
CA TYR A 136 -1.91 13.65 -11.65
C TYR A 136 -1.35 12.25 -11.90
N SER A 137 -1.34 11.80 -13.14
CA SER A 137 -0.73 10.53 -13.52
C SER A 137 0.76 10.49 -13.17
N MET A 138 1.50 11.55 -13.47
CA MET A 138 2.93 11.66 -13.12
C MET A 138 3.15 11.73 -11.61
N LEU A 139 2.32 12.47 -10.88
CA LEU A 139 2.38 12.52 -9.42
C LEU A 139 2.20 11.12 -8.81
N PHE A 140 1.14 10.41 -9.19
CA PHE A 140 0.86 9.07 -8.65
C PHE A 140 1.88 8.02 -9.10
N PHE A 141 2.41 8.13 -10.31
CA PHE A 141 3.55 7.31 -10.75
C PHE A 141 4.77 7.53 -9.84
N GLY A 142 5.12 8.78 -9.56
CA GLY A 142 6.21 9.13 -8.64
C GLY A 142 5.97 8.59 -7.23
N LEU A 143 4.74 8.72 -6.70
CA LEU A 143 4.35 8.14 -5.40
C LEU A 143 4.45 6.61 -5.40
N GLY A 144 4.08 5.93 -6.49
CA GLY A 144 4.23 4.49 -6.64
C GLY A 144 5.68 4.04 -6.60
N ILE A 145 6.56 4.71 -7.34
CA ILE A 145 8.01 4.44 -7.31
C ILE A 145 8.59 4.72 -5.91
N ALA A 146 8.20 5.82 -5.28
CA ALA A 146 8.61 6.14 -3.91
C ALA A 146 8.15 5.07 -2.90
N SER A 147 6.94 4.53 -3.07
CA SER A 147 6.40 3.44 -2.23
C SER A 147 7.21 2.16 -2.37
N ILE A 148 7.57 1.77 -3.60
CA ILE A 148 8.46 0.62 -3.86
C ILE A 148 9.83 0.84 -3.20
N ALA A 149 10.42 2.01 -3.42
CA ALA A 149 11.72 2.36 -2.84
C ALA A 149 11.67 2.34 -1.30
N ALA A 150 10.62 2.90 -0.70
CA ALA A 150 10.41 2.90 0.74
C ALA A 150 10.26 1.47 1.28
N ALA A 151 9.44 0.62 0.65
CA ALA A 151 9.24 -0.76 1.05
C ALA A 151 10.57 -1.55 1.07
N ILE A 152 11.41 -1.36 0.06
CA ILE A 152 12.71 -2.04 -0.03
C ILE A 152 13.72 -1.45 0.96
N LYS A 153 13.85 -0.12 1.01
CA LYS A 153 14.84 0.57 1.85
C LYS A 153 14.51 0.53 3.35
N TYR A 154 13.34 0.06 3.72
CA TYR A 154 12.98 -0.12 5.12
C TYR A 154 13.99 -1.03 5.86
N THR A 155 14.39 -2.16 5.25
CA THR A 155 15.31 -3.14 5.85
C THR A 155 16.52 -3.48 4.99
N VAL A 156 16.47 -3.21 3.67
CA VAL A 156 17.51 -3.60 2.72
C VAL A 156 18.52 -2.47 2.52
N GLY A 157 19.81 -2.84 2.52
CA GLY A 157 20.95 -1.92 2.29
C GLY A 157 21.58 -1.39 3.57
N ASN A 158 22.68 -0.61 3.39
CA ASN A 158 23.50 -0.12 4.50
C ASN A 158 22.82 1.02 5.31
N SER A 159 21.90 1.75 4.68
CA SER A 159 21.14 2.86 5.27
C SER A 159 19.65 2.52 5.41
N ALA A 160 19.33 1.31 5.85
CA ALA A 160 17.94 0.87 6.03
C ALA A 160 17.31 1.64 7.20
N TYR A 161 16.34 2.50 6.88
CA TYR A 161 15.77 3.45 7.84
C TYR A 161 14.87 2.82 8.91
N GLY A 162 14.38 1.60 8.70
CA GLY A 162 13.60 0.86 9.69
C GLY A 162 14.37 0.58 10.97
N TYR A 163 15.70 0.48 10.90
CA TYR A 163 16.57 0.31 12.08
C TYR A 163 16.97 1.63 12.76
N SER A 164 16.64 2.77 12.14
CA SER A 164 16.98 4.11 12.65
C SER A 164 15.80 4.80 13.37
N GLY A 165 14.71 4.06 13.67
CA GLY A 165 13.55 4.58 14.37
C GLY A 165 12.54 5.37 13.51
N PHE A 166 12.79 5.52 12.20
CA PHE A 166 11.87 6.21 11.30
C PHE A 166 10.64 5.40 10.88
N GLY A 167 10.52 4.15 11.35
CA GLY A 167 9.40 3.27 11.01
C GLY A 167 8.04 3.88 11.27
N ASP A 168 7.88 4.54 12.41
CA ASP A 168 6.63 5.18 12.83
C ASP A 168 6.19 6.30 11.88
N VAL A 169 7.14 7.14 11.47
CA VAL A 169 6.88 8.23 10.52
C VAL A 169 6.44 7.69 9.17
N PHE A 170 7.15 6.68 8.67
CA PHE A 170 6.81 6.07 7.38
C PHE A 170 5.46 5.34 7.42
N VAL A 171 5.16 4.61 8.50
CA VAL A 171 3.86 3.97 8.66
C VAL A 171 2.74 5.02 8.74
N PHE A 172 2.91 6.08 9.51
CA PHE A 172 1.95 7.18 9.57
C PHE A 172 1.69 7.79 8.19
N LEU A 173 2.76 8.10 7.43
CA LEU A 173 2.65 8.72 6.11
C LEU A 173 2.01 7.79 5.07
N PHE A 174 2.47 6.53 4.98
CA PHE A 174 2.01 5.63 3.92
C PHE A 174 0.66 4.97 4.23
N PHE A 175 0.42 4.54 5.47
CA PHE A 175 -0.83 3.85 5.85
C PHE A 175 -1.94 4.82 6.27
N GLY A 176 -1.58 6.02 6.72
CA GLY A 176 -2.51 7.10 7.04
C GLY A 176 -2.70 8.04 5.87
N LEU A 177 -1.79 9.01 5.73
CA LEU A 177 -1.98 10.12 4.80
C LEU A 177 -2.08 9.65 3.35
N LEU A 178 -1.08 8.92 2.86
CA LEU A 178 -1.06 8.51 1.45
C LEU A 178 -2.21 7.54 1.13
N SER A 179 -2.50 6.58 1.99
CA SER A 179 -3.54 5.60 1.69
C SER A 179 -4.95 6.20 1.73
N VAL A 180 -5.27 7.06 2.71
CA VAL A 180 -6.60 7.67 2.82
C VAL A 180 -6.77 8.82 1.83
N VAL A 181 -5.88 9.82 1.87
CA VAL A 181 -5.96 10.99 0.99
C VAL A 181 -5.72 10.61 -0.46
N GLY A 182 -4.73 9.72 -0.70
CA GLY A 182 -4.43 9.24 -2.04
C GLY A 182 -5.60 8.48 -2.66
N SER A 183 -6.22 7.55 -1.92
CA SER A 183 -7.39 6.82 -2.44
C SER A 183 -8.58 7.74 -2.65
N TYR A 184 -8.86 8.69 -1.75
CA TYR A 184 -9.88 9.71 -1.97
C TYR A 184 -9.64 10.49 -3.27
N PHE A 185 -8.40 10.93 -3.51
CA PHE A 185 -8.02 11.70 -4.69
C PHE A 185 -8.15 10.94 -6.01
N LEU A 186 -7.97 9.60 -6.00
CA LEU A 186 -8.16 8.77 -7.21
C LEU A 186 -9.56 8.93 -7.83
N TYR A 187 -10.57 9.22 -7.01
CA TYR A 187 -11.96 9.39 -7.46
C TYR A 187 -12.31 10.85 -7.72
N THR A 188 -11.99 11.72 -6.75
CA THR A 188 -12.46 13.13 -6.73
C THR A 188 -11.58 14.06 -7.53
N LYS A 189 -10.28 13.75 -7.68
CA LYS A 189 -9.24 14.57 -8.32
C LYS A 189 -9.05 15.95 -7.68
N HIS A 190 -9.52 16.12 -6.46
CA HIS A 190 -9.27 17.31 -5.65
C HIS A 190 -8.99 16.90 -4.21
N PHE A 191 -8.41 17.84 -3.45
CA PHE A 191 -8.05 17.66 -2.06
C PHE A 191 -9.07 18.36 -1.18
N ASP A 192 -9.59 17.62 -0.17
CA ASP A 192 -10.47 18.15 0.86
C ASP A 192 -9.78 18.06 2.22
N PHE A 193 -9.80 19.17 2.98
CA PHE A 193 -9.19 19.20 4.31
C PHE A 193 -9.88 18.26 5.31
N GLU A 194 -11.17 18.00 5.14
CA GLU A 194 -11.93 17.10 6.00
C GLU A 194 -11.41 15.66 5.97
N VAL A 195 -10.78 15.26 4.85
CA VAL A 195 -10.18 13.91 4.69
C VAL A 195 -8.92 13.74 5.54
N LEU A 196 -8.28 14.83 5.97
CA LEU A 196 -7.10 14.75 6.83
C LEU A 196 -7.42 14.14 8.20
N LEU A 197 -8.59 14.40 8.78
CA LEU A 197 -8.94 13.89 10.10
C LEU A 197 -8.98 12.33 10.12
N PRO A 198 -9.72 11.64 9.23
CA PRO A 198 -9.65 10.19 9.15
C PRO A 198 -8.28 9.67 8.72
N ALA A 199 -7.53 10.39 7.85
CA ALA A 199 -6.18 10.01 7.46
C ALA A 199 -5.20 10.00 8.65
N ILE A 200 -5.24 11.03 9.48
CA ILE A 200 -4.45 11.11 10.72
C ILE A 200 -4.86 9.98 11.67
N SER A 201 -6.15 9.73 11.85
CA SER A 201 -6.65 8.68 12.73
C SER A 201 -6.17 7.30 12.31
N VAL A 202 -6.28 6.95 11.02
CA VAL A 202 -5.77 5.68 10.46
C VAL A 202 -4.26 5.59 10.61
N GLY A 203 -3.53 6.69 10.36
CA GLY A 203 -2.08 6.76 10.51
C GLY A 203 -1.62 6.49 11.94
N LEU A 204 -2.23 7.14 12.92
CA LEU A 204 -1.91 6.95 14.34
C LEU A 204 -2.20 5.52 14.82
N LEU A 205 -3.36 4.96 14.43
CA LEU A 205 -3.71 3.58 14.75
C LEU A 205 -2.73 2.58 14.11
N SER A 206 -2.31 2.83 12.86
CA SER A 206 -1.34 2.01 12.16
C SER A 206 0.03 2.03 12.84
N THR A 207 0.47 3.21 13.28
CA THR A 207 1.71 3.38 14.04
C THR A 207 1.63 2.68 15.40
N ALA A 208 0.50 2.76 16.09
CA ALA A 208 0.29 2.05 17.35
C ALA A 208 0.41 0.52 17.17
N VAL A 209 -0.17 -0.03 16.09
CA VAL A 209 -0.03 -1.47 15.75
C VAL A 209 1.43 -1.84 15.47
N LEU A 210 2.18 -0.98 14.74
CA LEU A 210 3.61 -1.21 14.52
C LEU A 210 4.36 -1.28 15.85
N ASN A 211 4.13 -0.32 16.75
CA ASN A 211 4.80 -0.28 18.05
C ASN A 211 4.47 -1.50 18.91
N LEU A 212 3.21 -1.92 18.97
CA LEU A 212 2.81 -3.15 19.65
C LEU A 212 3.50 -4.40 19.07
N ASN A 213 3.71 -4.46 17.76
CA ASN A 213 4.45 -5.55 17.13
C ASN A 213 5.94 -5.52 17.44
N ASN A 214 6.52 -4.33 17.66
CA ASN A 214 7.94 -4.17 18.00
C ASN A 214 8.24 -4.47 19.48
N LEU A 215 7.25 -4.40 20.36
CA LEU A 215 7.38 -4.74 21.78
C LEU A 215 7.45 -6.27 22.06
N ARG A 216 7.20 -7.10 21.06
CA ARG A 216 7.26 -8.57 21.14
C ARG A 216 8.58 -9.08 20.58
#